data_5392e401d60641daee0b465df7a00146
#
_entry.id   5392e401d60641daee0b465df7a00146
#
_cell.length_a   1.000
_cell.length_b   1.000
_cell.length_c   1.000
_cell.angle_alpha   90.00
_cell.angle_beta   90.00
_cell.angle_gamma   90.00
#
_symmetry.space_group_name_H-M   'P 1'
#
loop_
_entity.id
_entity.type
_entity.pdbx_description
1 polymer ?
#
loop_
_entity_poly.entity_id
_entity_poly.type
_entity_poly.pdbx_seq_one_letter_code
_entity_poly.pdbx_strand_id
1 'polypeptide(L)'
;MKKYLFLTDYQTGLIVKTEILEAENEKKVVLKWIKTLRFPYIGSVARKKIQEEYLTGVASSACIRRMQGLHCMFFFQNNRIIDVHFLDVSSILQGSTESKRNLIIAYFKGGIYISKSKAELPLTTISHWAKYLSWHYYSKEERAEIRKNIYNIKELNETLKDLVWNFECSILGNSLKVYIVKS
;
A
#
# COMPACT_ATOMS: atom_id res chain seq x y z
N MET A 1 13.58 18.06 5.40
CA MET A 1 13.20 17.07 4.36
C MET A 1 12.00 16.29 4.85
N LYS A 2 11.10 15.92 3.94
CA LYS A 2 9.94 15.07 4.26
C LYS A 2 10.28 13.60 4.10
N LYS A 3 9.62 12.73 4.88
CA LYS A 3 9.74 11.29 4.79
C LYS A 3 8.50 10.70 4.15
N TYR A 4 8.69 9.85 3.15
CA TYR A 4 7.61 9.22 2.39
C TYR A 4 7.72 7.71 2.48
N LEU A 5 6.63 7.06 2.85
CA LEU A 5 6.48 5.61 2.80
C LEU A 5 6.03 5.19 1.41
N PHE A 6 6.72 4.22 0.80
CA PHE A 6 6.34 3.59 -0.45
C PHE A 6 5.93 2.14 -0.22
N LEU A 7 4.81 1.76 -0.80
CA LEU A 7 4.36 0.38 -0.94
C LEU A 7 4.31 0.07 -2.44
N THR A 8 5.19 -0.80 -2.90
CA THR A 8 5.32 -1.13 -4.33
C THR A 8 4.94 -2.59 -4.56
N ASP A 9 3.87 -2.83 -5.33
CA ASP A 9 3.48 -4.16 -5.80
C ASP A 9 3.89 -4.32 -7.27
N TYR A 10 4.62 -5.38 -7.57
CA TYR A 10 5.05 -5.72 -8.92
C TYR A 10 4.09 -6.67 -9.63
N GLN A 11 2.87 -6.81 -9.16
CA GLN A 11 1.81 -7.73 -9.65
C GLN A 11 2.27 -9.17 -9.87
N THR A 12 3.32 -9.59 -9.21
CA THR A 12 3.68 -11.00 -9.15
C THR A 12 2.89 -11.75 -8.09
N GLY A 13 2.00 -11.04 -7.38
CA GLY A 13 1.27 -11.56 -6.23
C GLY A 13 2.15 -11.88 -5.02
N LEU A 14 3.46 -11.68 -5.12
CA LEU A 14 4.41 -12.21 -4.15
C LEU A 14 5.22 -11.16 -3.39
N ILE A 15 5.39 -9.92 -3.90
CA ILE A 15 6.30 -8.99 -3.23
C ILE A 15 5.76 -7.56 -3.28
N VAL A 16 5.31 -7.08 -2.14
CA VAL A 16 5.20 -5.63 -1.90
C VAL A 16 6.48 -5.18 -1.24
N LYS A 17 7.26 -4.39 -1.96
CA LYS A 17 8.42 -3.72 -1.39
C LYS A 17 7.95 -2.52 -0.58
N THR A 18 8.34 -2.48 0.68
CA THR A 18 8.05 -1.38 1.59
C THR A 18 9.34 -0.63 1.89
N GLU A 19 9.37 0.67 1.65
CA GLU A 19 10.56 1.49 1.92
C GLU A 19 10.20 2.93 2.31
N ILE A 20 11.07 3.57 3.11
CA ILE A 20 10.97 4.98 3.45
C ILE A 20 12.06 5.73 2.71
N LEU A 21 11.66 6.79 2.00
CA LEU A 21 12.57 7.67 1.28
C LEU A 21 12.39 9.12 1.74
N GLU A 22 13.48 9.86 1.75
CA GLU A 22 13.47 11.27 2.12
C GLU A 22 13.68 12.16 0.89
N ALA A 23 12.87 13.21 0.76
CA ALA A 23 13.02 14.24 -0.24
C ALA A 23 12.36 15.54 0.20
N GLU A 24 12.60 16.63 -0.52
CA GLU A 24 11.98 17.92 -0.27
C GLU A 24 10.50 17.95 -0.66
N ASN A 25 10.15 17.23 -1.72
CA ASN A 25 8.79 17.18 -2.27
C ASN A 25 8.50 15.86 -2.98
N GLU A 26 7.24 15.68 -3.37
CA GLU A 26 6.73 14.46 -4.02
C GLU A 26 7.45 14.13 -5.33
N LYS A 27 7.70 15.14 -6.19
CA LYS A 27 8.39 14.91 -7.47
C LYS A 27 9.79 14.35 -7.24
N LYS A 28 10.54 14.92 -6.31
CA LYS A 28 11.91 14.45 -5.99
C LYS A 28 11.91 13.07 -5.37
N VAL A 29 10.94 12.77 -4.51
CA VAL A 29 10.88 11.44 -3.87
C VAL A 29 10.49 10.34 -4.85
N VAL A 30 9.58 10.60 -5.80
CA VAL A 30 9.23 9.63 -6.85
C VAL A 30 10.43 9.33 -7.74
N LEU A 31 11.19 10.35 -8.16
CA LEU A 31 12.42 10.16 -8.93
C LEU A 31 13.48 9.38 -8.15
N LYS A 32 13.56 9.57 -6.84
CA LYS A 32 14.44 8.80 -5.96
C LYS A 32 13.96 7.35 -5.86
N TRP A 33 12.65 7.13 -5.69
CA TRP A 33 12.05 5.80 -5.67
C TRP A 33 12.31 5.04 -6.97
N ILE A 34 12.12 5.65 -8.14
CA ILE A 34 12.42 5.03 -9.45
C ILE A 34 13.85 4.48 -9.49
N LYS A 35 14.81 5.18 -8.88
CA LYS A 35 16.22 4.74 -8.81
C LYS A 35 16.42 3.51 -7.90
N THR A 36 15.50 3.24 -6.97
CA THR A 36 15.57 2.05 -6.10
C THR A 36 15.05 0.79 -6.77
N LEU A 37 14.33 0.92 -7.90
CA LEU A 37 13.82 -0.22 -8.66
C LEU A 37 14.98 -1.06 -9.24
N ARG A 38 15.00 -2.36 -8.93
CA ARG A 38 16.13 -3.24 -9.23
C ARG A 38 15.69 -4.57 -9.83
N PHE A 39 16.60 -5.19 -10.56
CA PHE A 39 16.52 -6.61 -10.93
C PHE A 39 16.33 -7.49 -9.66
N PRO A 40 15.53 -8.59 -9.70
CA PRO A 40 14.98 -9.20 -10.92
C PRO A 40 13.63 -8.60 -11.38
N TYR A 41 13.07 -7.65 -10.67
CA TYR A 41 11.72 -7.14 -10.92
C TYR A 41 11.69 -6.13 -12.07
N ILE A 42 12.64 -5.20 -12.07
CA ILE A 42 12.73 -4.10 -13.05
C ILE A 42 14.15 -4.00 -13.61
N GLY A 43 14.28 -4.19 -14.92
CA GLY A 43 15.54 -3.98 -15.64
C GLY A 43 15.84 -2.49 -15.85
N SER A 44 17.09 -2.18 -16.22
CA SER A 44 17.54 -0.80 -16.42
C SER A 44 16.77 -0.05 -17.52
N VAL A 45 16.41 -0.74 -18.59
CA VAL A 45 15.62 -0.16 -19.71
C VAL A 45 14.21 0.21 -19.25
N ALA A 46 13.52 -0.72 -18.57
CA ALA A 46 12.18 -0.47 -18.03
C ALA A 46 12.19 0.66 -17.01
N ARG A 47 13.21 0.75 -16.17
CA ARG A 47 13.37 1.84 -15.20
C ARG A 47 13.53 3.21 -15.88
N LYS A 48 14.32 3.31 -16.96
CA LYS A 48 14.44 4.54 -17.74
C LYS A 48 13.09 4.96 -18.34
N LYS A 49 12.34 4.00 -18.91
CA LYS A 49 11.02 4.25 -19.46
C LYS A 49 10.03 4.74 -18.39
N ILE A 50 9.99 4.13 -17.21
CA ILE A 50 9.18 4.59 -16.06
C ILE A 50 9.54 6.04 -15.70
N GLN A 51 10.83 6.36 -15.68
CA GLN A 51 11.29 7.72 -15.39
C GLN A 51 10.83 8.73 -16.45
N GLU A 52 10.91 8.37 -17.72
CA GLU A 52 10.44 9.20 -18.84
C GLU A 52 8.93 9.41 -18.78
N GLU A 53 8.14 8.35 -18.61
CA GLU A 53 6.69 8.41 -18.45
C GLU A 53 6.28 9.34 -17.28
N TYR A 54 6.99 9.28 -16.15
CA TYR A 54 6.74 10.15 -15.01
C TYR A 54 7.10 11.62 -15.31
N LEU A 55 8.23 11.87 -15.94
CA LEU A 55 8.70 13.23 -16.26
C LEU A 55 7.86 13.91 -17.35
N THR A 56 7.32 13.15 -18.29
CA THR A 56 6.46 13.65 -19.38
C THR A 56 4.99 13.79 -18.96
N GLY A 57 4.63 13.35 -17.75
CA GLY A 57 3.26 13.41 -17.24
C GLY A 57 2.34 12.31 -17.79
N VAL A 58 2.86 11.35 -18.53
CA VAL A 58 2.10 10.18 -19.00
C VAL A 58 1.70 9.31 -17.79
N ALA A 59 2.62 9.16 -16.82
CA ALA A 59 2.33 8.57 -15.53
C ALA A 59 2.32 9.65 -14.46
N SER A 60 1.15 10.10 -14.06
CA SER A 60 0.99 11.06 -12.97
C SER A 60 0.60 10.36 -11.67
N SER A 61 1.10 10.87 -10.55
CA SER A 61 0.56 10.47 -9.25
C SER A 61 -0.83 11.06 -9.07
N ALA A 62 -1.81 10.22 -8.81
CA ALA A 62 -3.16 10.66 -8.45
C ALA A 62 -3.29 10.66 -6.92
N CYS A 63 -3.56 11.83 -6.35
CA CYS A 63 -3.94 11.91 -4.94
C CYS A 63 -5.35 11.31 -4.78
N ILE A 64 -5.51 10.37 -3.86
CA ILE A 64 -6.84 9.84 -3.54
C ILE A 64 -7.58 10.90 -2.72
N ARG A 65 -8.54 11.59 -3.36
CA ARG A 65 -9.27 12.75 -2.80
C ARG A 65 -9.81 12.56 -1.38
N ARG A 66 -10.16 11.33 -0.98
CA ARG A 66 -10.68 11.03 0.37
C ARG A 66 -9.61 10.66 1.39
N MET A 67 -8.35 10.57 0.96
CA MET A 67 -7.22 10.12 1.79
C MET A 67 -6.07 11.11 1.62
N GLN A 68 -6.14 12.19 2.36
CA GLN A 68 -5.16 13.27 2.31
C GLN A 68 -3.73 12.71 2.44
N GLY A 69 -2.88 13.05 1.48
CA GLY A 69 -1.48 12.65 1.45
C GLY A 69 -1.19 11.24 0.90
N LEU A 70 -2.21 10.42 0.55
CA LEU A 70 -1.99 9.16 -0.14
C LEU A 70 -2.03 9.36 -1.65
N HIS A 71 -0.97 8.97 -2.31
CA HIS A 71 -0.80 9.00 -3.76
C HIS A 71 -0.72 7.60 -4.32
N CYS A 72 -1.29 7.40 -5.51
CA CYS A 72 -1.20 6.16 -6.28
C CYS A 72 -0.61 6.44 -7.64
N MET A 73 0.25 5.55 -8.09
CA MET A 73 0.81 5.54 -9.45
C MET A 73 0.73 4.14 -10.02
N PHE A 74 0.50 4.05 -11.32
CA PHE A 74 0.48 2.80 -12.07
C PHE A 74 1.44 2.91 -13.25
N PHE A 75 2.30 1.90 -13.40
CA PHE A 75 3.20 1.79 -14.55
C PHE A 75 2.99 0.44 -15.22
N PHE A 76 2.92 0.44 -16.54
CA PHE A 76 2.78 -0.77 -17.32
C PHE A 76 4.10 -1.10 -18.02
N GLN A 77 4.76 -2.17 -17.60
CA GLN A 77 6.06 -2.57 -18.13
C GLN A 77 6.12 -4.08 -18.35
N ASN A 78 6.48 -4.50 -19.58
CA ASN A 78 6.65 -5.91 -19.92
C ASN A 78 5.46 -6.80 -19.55
N ASN A 79 4.22 -6.38 -19.89
CA ASN A 79 2.96 -7.05 -19.54
C ASN A 79 2.72 -7.19 -18.02
N ARG A 80 3.36 -6.36 -17.21
CA ARG A 80 3.14 -6.29 -15.77
C ARG A 80 2.73 -4.88 -15.37
N ILE A 81 1.86 -4.79 -14.40
CA ILE A 81 1.51 -3.53 -13.76
C ILE A 81 2.38 -3.40 -12.50
N ILE A 82 2.92 -2.22 -12.29
CA ILE A 82 3.60 -1.85 -11.05
C ILE A 82 2.67 -0.86 -10.35
N ASP A 83 2.08 -1.31 -9.26
CA ASP A 83 1.24 -0.48 -8.41
C ASP A 83 2.08 0.13 -7.31
N VAL A 84 2.00 1.45 -7.18
CA VAL A 84 2.76 2.18 -6.17
C VAL A 84 1.84 3.06 -5.37
N HIS A 85 1.84 2.86 -4.07
CA HIS A 85 1.18 3.74 -3.12
C HIS A 85 2.26 4.43 -2.28
N PHE A 86 2.17 5.75 -2.15
CA PHE A 86 3.07 6.46 -1.25
C PHE A 86 2.35 7.56 -0.48
N LEU A 87 2.84 7.84 0.71
CA LEU A 87 2.30 8.89 1.57
C LEU A 87 3.41 9.58 2.37
N ASP A 88 3.18 10.85 2.69
CA ASP A 88 4.02 11.61 3.60
C ASP A 88 3.80 11.12 5.05
N VAL A 89 4.83 10.54 5.65
CA VAL A 89 4.81 10.01 7.02
C VAL A 89 5.64 10.86 7.99
N SER A 90 6.02 12.06 7.60
CA SER A 90 6.92 12.92 8.38
C SER A 90 6.37 13.23 9.77
N SER A 91 5.08 13.59 9.86
CA SER A 91 4.41 13.91 11.11
C SER A 91 4.30 12.71 12.04
N ILE A 92 4.03 11.53 11.48
CA ILE A 92 3.90 10.28 12.23
C ILE A 92 5.25 9.91 12.87
N LEU A 93 6.31 9.98 12.08
CA LEU A 93 7.66 9.64 12.54
C LEU A 93 8.26 10.67 13.50
N GLN A 94 7.68 11.89 13.57
CA GLN A 94 8.03 12.92 14.52
C GLN A 94 7.22 12.86 15.83
N GLY A 95 6.35 11.85 15.98
CA GLY A 95 5.53 11.68 17.19
C GLY A 95 4.36 12.65 17.30
N SER A 96 3.91 13.24 16.19
CA SER A 96 2.73 14.11 16.19
C SER A 96 1.50 13.32 16.66
N THR A 97 0.78 13.90 17.61
CA THR A 97 -0.47 13.33 18.15
C THR A 97 -1.69 13.61 17.30
N GLU A 98 -1.53 14.32 16.19
CA GLU A 98 -2.64 14.64 15.30
C GLU A 98 -3.15 13.39 14.58
N SER A 99 -4.38 13.02 14.90
CA SER A 99 -5.20 12.01 14.22
C SER A 99 -4.55 10.63 14.05
N LYS A 100 -4.52 9.86 15.12
CA LYS A 100 -4.20 8.42 15.12
C LYS A 100 -5.23 7.62 14.30
N ARG A 101 -5.09 7.63 13.01
CA ARG A 101 -5.88 6.80 12.10
C ARG A 101 -4.97 5.81 11.42
N ASN A 102 -5.45 4.61 11.20
CA ASN A 102 -4.75 3.64 10.37
C ASN A 102 -5.34 3.64 8.96
N LEU A 103 -4.47 3.65 7.97
CA LEU A 103 -4.80 3.41 6.58
C LEU A 103 -4.73 1.91 6.32
N ILE A 104 -5.72 1.38 5.61
CA ILE A 104 -5.77 -0.02 5.22
C ILE A 104 -5.74 -0.07 3.70
N ILE A 105 -4.78 -0.82 3.16
CA ILE A 105 -4.65 -1.09 1.72
C ILE A 105 -4.76 -2.59 1.53
N ALA A 106 -5.83 -3.04 0.88
CA ALA A 106 -6.07 -4.45 0.64
C ALA A 106 -6.00 -4.76 -0.87
N TYR A 107 -5.23 -5.77 -1.22
CA TYR A 107 -5.10 -6.30 -2.57
C TYR A 107 -5.86 -7.62 -2.65
N PHE A 108 -6.85 -7.70 -3.54
CA PHE A 108 -7.67 -8.90 -3.70
C PHE A 108 -8.21 -9.00 -5.11
N LYS A 109 -8.07 -10.15 -5.78
CA LYS A 109 -8.57 -10.41 -7.15
C LYS A 109 -8.16 -9.34 -8.17
N GLY A 110 -6.92 -8.84 -8.09
CA GLY A 110 -6.43 -7.77 -8.97
C GLY A 110 -6.97 -6.37 -8.66
N GLY A 111 -7.85 -6.22 -7.67
CA GLY A 111 -8.34 -4.93 -7.18
C GLY A 111 -7.55 -4.44 -5.97
N ILE A 112 -7.57 -3.11 -5.78
CA ILE A 112 -6.96 -2.43 -4.64
C ILE A 112 -8.07 -1.69 -3.90
N TYR A 113 -8.22 -1.99 -2.62
CA TYR A 113 -9.26 -1.45 -1.76
C TYR A 113 -8.64 -0.67 -0.61
N ILE A 114 -8.94 0.61 -0.54
CA ILE A 114 -8.33 1.51 0.43
C ILE A 114 -9.41 2.03 1.39
N SER A 115 -9.12 1.96 2.69
CA SER A 115 -10.01 2.45 3.74
C SER A 115 -9.22 3.04 4.90
N LYS A 116 -9.92 3.79 5.77
CA LYS A 116 -9.37 4.35 7.01
C LYS A 116 -10.08 3.75 8.21
N SER A 117 -9.33 3.53 9.28
CA SER A 117 -9.86 3.11 10.58
C SER A 117 -9.44 4.12 11.65
N LYS A 118 -10.35 4.33 12.62
CA LYS A 118 -10.06 5.11 13.84
C LYS A 118 -9.44 4.26 14.95
N ALA A 119 -9.34 2.95 14.74
CA ALA A 119 -8.70 2.06 15.71
C ALA A 119 -7.19 2.35 15.77
N GLU A 120 -6.64 2.42 16.98
CA GLU A 120 -5.23 2.75 17.19
C GLU A 120 -4.31 1.54 17.00
N LEU A 121 -4.74 0.37 17.44
CA LEU A 121 -3.95 -0.85 17.35
C LEU A 121 -4.15 -1.57 16.02
N PRO A 122 -3.09 -2.09 15.40
CA PRO A 122 -3.19 -2.77 14.09
C PRO A 122 -4.15 -3.97 14.09
N LEU A 123 -4.15 -4.81 15.12
CA LEU A 123 -5.09 -5.93 15.25
C LEU A 123 -6.55 -5.47 15.35
N THR A 124 -6.81 -4.42 16.12
CA THR A 124 -8.14 -3.83 16.22
C THR A 124 -8.55 -3.21 14.89
N THR A 125 -7.61 -2.60 14.18
CA THR A 125 -7.81 -2.00 12.86
C THR A 125 -8.27 -3.04 11.84
N ILE A 126 -7.55 -4.16 11.73
CA ILE A 126 -7.91 -5.20 10.74
C ILE A 126 -9.22 -5.90 11.10
N SER A 127 -9.47 -6.14 12.38
CA SER A 127 -10.72 -6.72 12.87
C SER A 127 -11.92 -5.81 12.57
N HIS A 128 -11.75 -4.51 12.78
CA HIS A 128 -12.77 -3.51 12.47
C HIS A 128 -13.02 -3.43 10.96
N TRP A 129 -11.97 -3.41 10.15
CA TRP A 129 -12.07 -3.46 8.69
C TRP A 129 -12.85 -4.69 8.20
N ALA A 130 -12.52 -5.88 8.69
CA ALA A 130 -13.19 -7.12 8.31
C ALA A 130 -14.69 -7.11 8.67
N LYS A 131 -15.08 -6.45 9.75
CA LYS A 131 -16.47 -6.31 10.15
C LYS A 131 -17.29 -5.51 9.12
N TYR A 132 -16.69 -4.49 8.51
CA TYR A 132 -17.35 -3.55 7.60
C TYR A 132 -16.97 -3.71 6.13
N LEU A 133 -16.55 -4.93 5.70
CA LEU A 133 -16.26 -5.23 4.30
C LEU A 133 -17.46 -4.93 3.41
N SER A 134 -17.20 -4.16 2.35
CA SER A 134 -18.22 -3.76 1.39
C SER A 134 -18.73 -4.96 0.58
N TRP A 135 -20.04 -5.09 0.48
CA TRP A 135 -20.70 -6.09 -0.35
C TRP A 135 -20.52 -5.84 -1.86
N HIS A 136 -20.16 -4.63 -2.25
CA HIS A 136 -19.84 -4.31 -3.65
C HIS A 136 -18.53 -4.97 -4.13
N TYR A 137 -17.58 -5.18 -3.23
CA TYR A 137 -16.23 -5.66 -3.56
C TYR A 137 -15.98 -7.10 -3.16
N TYR A 138 -16.75 -7.62 -2.18
CA TYR A 138 -16.56 -8.94 -1.61
C TYR A 138 -17.89 -9.67 -1.55
N SER A 139 -17.97 -10.90 -2.07
CA SER A 139 -19.15 -11.75 -1.96
C SER A 139 -19.48 -12.06 -0.49
N LYS A 140 -20.65 -12.63 -0.23
CA LYS A 140 -21.06 -13.04 1.12
C LYS A 140 -20.08 -14.09 1.69
N GLU A 141 -19.70 -15.04 0.86
CA GLU A 141 -18.81 -16.16 1.18
C GLU A 141 -17.39 -15.65 1.44
N GLU A 142 -16.88 -14.74 0.59
CA GLU A 142 -15.57 -14.10 0.76
C GLU A 142 -15.49 -13.31 2.06
N ARG A 143 -16.52 -12.52 2.37
CA ARG A 143 -16.58 -11.77 3.63
C ARG A 143 -16.59 -12.68 4.86
N ALA A 144 -17.30 -13.81 4.78
CA ALA A 144 -17.33 -14.79 5.85
C ALA A 144 -15.95 -15.42 6.06
N GLU A 145 -15.28 -15.81 4.98
CA GLU A 145 -13.95 -16.43 5.04
C GLU A 145 -12.88 -15.45 5.49
N ILE A 146 -12.90 -14.19 5.00
CA ILE A 146 -12.00 -13.13 5.47
C ILE A 146 -12.16 -12.91 6.98
N ARG A 147 -13.39 -12.81 7.49
CA ARG A 147 -13.65 -12.64 8.93
C ARG A 147 -13.14 -13.80 9.74
N LYS A 148 -13.36 -15.03 9.28
CA LYS A 148 -12.88 -16.26 9.94
C LYS A 148 -11.35 -16.27 10.03
N ASN A 149 -10.65 -15.93 8.93
CA ASN A 149 -9.19 -15.86 8.93
C ASN A 149 -8.68 -14.78 9.90
N ILE A 150 -9.26 -13.57 9.84
CA ILE A 150 -8.84 -12.45 10.70
C ILE A 150 -9.16 -12.71 12.18
N TYR A 151 -10.28 -13.35 12.50
CA TYR A 151 -10.61 -13.69 13.89
C TYR A 151 -9.57 -14.61 14.55
N ASN A 152 -8.92 -15.44 13.75
CA ASN A 152 -7.92 -16.40 14.24
C ASN A 152 -6.49 -15.81 14.31
N ILE A 153 -6.28 -14.55 13.89
CA ILE A 153 -4.97 -13.91 13.95
C ILE A 153 -4.63 -13.57 15.40
N LYS A 154 -3.47 -14.03 15.86
CA LYS A 154 -2.92 -13.65 17.16
C LYS A 154 -2.02 -12.42 17.08
N GLU A 155 -1.29 -12.30 15.95
CA GLU A 155 -0.38 -11.20 15.68
C GLU A 155 -0.33 -10.89 14.19
N LEU A 156 0.05 -9.67 13.84
CA LEU A 156 0.31 -9.24 12.47
C LEU A 156 1.80 -9.21 12.22
N ASN A 157 2.21 -9.50 11.00
CA ASN A 157 3.60 -9.35 10.61
C ASN A 157 3.95 -7.87 10.49
N GLU A 158 4.90 -7.41 11.29
CA GLU A 158 5.39 -6.04 11.25
C GLU A 158 6.44 -5.90 10.16
N THR A 159 6.10 -5.18 9.09
CA THR A 159 6.96 -4.97 7.91
C THR A 159 7.91 -3.79 8.12
N LEU A 160 7.44 -2.72 8.75
CA LEU A 160 8.23 -1.58 9.20
C LEU A 160 7.83 -1.25 10.63
N LYS A 161 8.84 -1.18 11.50
CA LYS A 161 8.68 -0.99 12.94
C LYS A 161 7.75 0.18 13.26
N ASP A 162 6.72 -0.09 14.04
CA ASP A 162 5.72 0.87 14.53
C ASP A 162 4.97 1.67 13.44
N LEU A 163 5.07 1.28 12.17
CA LEU A 163 4.51 2.02 11.04
C LEU A 163 3.68 1.17 10.08
N VAL A 164 4.14 -0.03 9.72
CA VAL A 164 3.47 -0.87 8.73
C VAL A 164 3.38 -2.31 9.20
N TRP A 165 2.18 -2.84 9.19
CA TRP A 165 1.87 -4.25 9.44
C TRP A 165 1.19 -4.86 8.22
N ASN A 166 1.38 -6.15 8.02
CA ASN A 166 0.69 -6.88 6.98
C ASN A 166 0.02 -8.16 7.48
N PHE A 167 -0.95 -8.59 6.69
CA PHE A 167 -1.63 -9.85 6.80
C PHE A 167 -1.85 -10.43 5.40
N GLU A 168 -1.62 -11.72 5.24
CA GLU A 168 -1.85 -12.42 3.98
C GLU A 168 -2.56 -13.75 4.24
N CYS A 169 -3.58 -14.06 3.43
CA CYS A 169 -4.25 -15.34 3.46
C CYS A 169 -4.85 -15.69 2.09
N SER A 170 -5.25 -16.94 1.92
CA SER A 170 -6.03 -17.39 0.77
C SER A 170 -7.53 -17.32 1.09
N ILE A 171 -8.30 -16.71 0.21
CA ILE A 171 -9.75 -16.58 0.28
C ILE A 171 -10.37 -17.24 -0.95
N LEU A 172 -10.98 -18.40 -0.78
CA LEU A 172 -11.60 -19.15 -1.87
C LEU A 172 -10.67 -19.30 -3.10
N GLY A 173 -9.39 -19.64 -2.85
CA GLY A 173 -8.37 -19.81 -3.88
C GLY A 173 -7.70 -18.52 -4.39
N ASN A 174 -8.11 -17.35 -3.93
CA ASN A 174 -7.49 -16.07 -4.28
C ASN A 174 -6.63 -15.53 -3.12
N SER A 175 -5.47 -14.98 -3.43
CA SER A 175 -4.64 -14.30 -2.41
C SER A 175 -5.28 -12.99 -1.99
N LEU A 176 -5.41 -12.79 -0.69
CA LEU A 176 -5.73 -11.51 -0.06
C LEU A 176 -4.50 -11.03 0.69
N LYS A 177 -4.04 -9.81 0.39
CA LYS A 177 -2.99 -9.11 1.14
C LYS A 177 -3.53 -7.82 1.70
N VAL A 178 -3.31 -7.59 2.98
CA VAL A 178 -3.77 -6.38 3.67
C VAL A 178 -2.58 -5.71 4.34
N TYR A 179 -2.39 -4.45 4.05
CA TYR A 179 -1.42 -3.59 4.72
C TYR A 179 -2.15 -2.60 5.62
N ILE A 180 -1.65 -2.46 6.82
CA ILE A 180 -2.11 -1.46 7.79
C ILE A 180 -0.95 -0.49 7.95
N VAL A 181 -1.21 0.76 7.63
CA VAL A 181 -0.24 1.85 7.73
C VAL A 181 -0.74 2.85 8.75
N LYS A 182 0.08 3.14 9.73
CA LYS A 182 -0.17 4.23 10.67
C LYS A 182 -0.16 5.56 9.90
N SER A 183 -1.19 6.38 10.05
CA SER A 183 -1.32 7.65 9.31
C SER A 183 -1.82 8.80 10.18
#